data_e549ff9ac0f57af59fb22d5c3b9911f9
#
_entry.id   e549ff9ac0f57af59fb22d5c3b9911f9
#
_cell.length_a   1.000
_cell.length_b   1.000
_cell.length_c   1.000
_cell.angle_alpha   90.00
_cell.angle_beta   90.00
_cell.angle_gamma   90.00
#
_symmetry.space_group_name_H-M   'P 1'
#
loop_
_entity.id
_entity.type
_entity.pdbx_description
1 polymer ?
#
loop_
_entity_poly.entity_id
_entity_poly.type
_entity_poly.pdbx_seq_one_letter_code
_entity_poly.pdbx_strand_id
1 'polypeptide(L)'
;MVVVSDEILEKLKRFLSMVSASGLHIERAILFGSYAKGNPNKWSDIDVALVSKDFTGSGFYDRKRLNPYLIKIDSRIEPHPFNPEDFTRDNPFVDQILKDAIEITFDNNK
;
A
#
# COMPACT_ATOMS: atom_id res chain seq x y z
N MET A 1 6.94 -17.48 11.19
CA MET A 1 5.77 -16.82 10.60
C MET A 1 5.66 -15.41 11.13
N VAL A 2 5.51 -14.45 10.23
CA VAL A 2 5.30 -13.04 10.63
C VAL A 2 3.81 -12.82 10.87
N VAL A 3 3.48 -12.21 12.00
CA VAL A 3 2.10 -11.86 12.32
C VAL A 3 1.96 -10.34 12.31
N VAL A 4 1.09 -9.83 11.45
CA VAL A 4 0.77 -8.41 11.41
C VAL A 4 -0.40 -8.17 12.36
N SER A 5 -0.30 -7.13 13.19
CA SER A 5 -1.35 -6.85 14.17
C SER A 5 -2.68 -6.52 13.47
N ASP A 6 -3.78 -6.87 14.14
CA ASP A 6 -5.13 -6.55 13.63
C ASP A 6 -5.32 -5.05 13.49
N GLU A 7 -4.72 -4.26 14.37
CA GLU A 7 -4.80 -2.80 14.31
C GLU A 7 -4.23 -2.26 12.99
N ILE A 8 -3.06 -2.74 12.59
CA ILE A 8 -2.43 -2.31 11.34
C ILE A 8 -3.26 -2.74 10.12
N LEU A 9 -3.73 -4.00 10.13
CA LEU A 9 -4.56 -4.50 9.04
C LEU A 9 -5.86 -3.71 8.91
N GLU A 10 -6.51 -3.39 10.03
CA GLU A 10 -7.72 -2.58 10.03
C GLU A 10 -7.48 -1.19 9.44
N LYS A 11 -6.39 -0.55 9.84
CA LYS A 11 -6.04 0.77 9.31
C LYS A 11 -5.81 0.72 7.80
N LEU A 12 -5.09 -0.29 7.33
CA LEU A 12 -4.84 -0.44 5.90
C LEU A 12 -6.13 -0.70 5.13
N LYS A 13 -7.01 -1.55 5.65
CA LYS A 13 -8.30 -1.83 5.01
C LYS A 13 -9.18 -0.59 4.96
N ARG A 14 -9.21 0.21 6.02
CA ARG A 14 -9.95 1.47 6.04
C ARG A 14 -9.41 2.46 5.02
N PHE A 15 -8.08 2.59 4.96
CA PHE A 15 -7.43 3.43 3.98
C PHE A 15 -7.81 3.00 2.55
N LEU A 16 -7.72 1.70 2.27
CA LEU A 16 -8.03 1.17 0.94
C LEU A 16 -9.51 1.36 0.59
N SER A 17 -10.41 1.20 1.56
CA SER A 17 -11.83 1.48 1.36
C SER A 17 -12.09 2.93 0.96
N MET A 18 -11.43 3.86 1.64
CA MET A 18 -11.58 5.29 1.34
C MET A 18 -11.05 5.61 -0.05
N VAL A 19 -9.91 5.04 -0.41
CA VAL A 19 -9.31 5.24 -1.73
C VAL A 19 -10.22 4.69 -2.82
N SER A 20 -10.75 3.48 -2.60
CA SER A 20 -11.70 2.85 -3.55
C SER A 20 -12.97 3.68 -3.71
N ALA A 21 -13.49 4.21 -2.60
CA ALA A 21 -14.70 5.04 -2.64
C ALA A 21 -14.48 6.36 -3.39
N SER A 22 -13.24 6.81 -3.49
CA SER A 22 -12.90 8.02 -4.25
C SER A 22 -12.92 7.80 -5.77
N GLY A 23 -13.11 6.57 -6.20
CA GLY A 23 -13.16 6.21 -7.63
C GLY A 23 -11.87 5.61 -8.16
N LEU A 24 -10.87 5.41 -7.30
CA LEU A 24 -9.60 4.83 -7.70
C LEU A 24 -9.61 3.33 -7.44
N HIS A 25 -9.58 2.54 -8.50
CA HIS A 25 -9.68 1.08 -8.40
C HIS A 25 -8.31 0.46 -8.10
N ILE A 26 -8.13 -0.03 -6.88
CA ILE A 26 -6.91 -0.70 -6.46
C ILE A 26 -7.00 -2.18 -6.80
N GLU A 27 -6.09 -2.68 -7.61
CA GLU A 27 -6.04 -4.08 -8.03
C GLU A 27 -5.32 -4.95 -7.01
N ARG A 28 -4.25 -4.43 -6.43
CA ARG A 28 -3.45 -5.13 -5.43
C ARG A 28 -2.96 -4.16 -4.37
N ALA A 29 -2.88 -4.64 -3.13
CA ALA A 29 -2.27 -3.91 -2.03
C ALA A 29 -1.33 -4.85 -1.30
N ILE A 30 -0.08 -4.46 -1.13
CA ILE A 30 0.97 -5.33 -0.61
C ILE A 30 1.73 -4.60 0.49
N LEU A 31 1.65 -5.14 1.71
CA LEU A 31 2.44 -4.64 2.84
C LEU A 31 3.86 -5.16 2.71
N PHE A 32 4.84 -4.27 2.87
CA PHE A 32 6.25 -4.64 2.83
C PHE A 32 7.03 -3.79 3.85
N GLY A 33 8.34 -3.92 3.86
CA GLY A 33 9.17 -3.19 4.81
C GLY A 33 9.12 -3.78 6.22
N SER A 34 9.33 -2.93 7.24
CA SER A 34 9.49 -3.39 8.62
C SER A 34 8.30 -4.17 9.15
N TYR A 35 7.07 -3.75 8.82
CA TYR A 35 5.88 -4.44 9.30
C TYR A 35 5.72 -5.84 8.67
N ALA A 36 6.11 -5.99 7.42
CA ALA A 36 6.06 -7.29 6.75
C ALA A 36 7.16 -8.23 7.25
N LYS A 37 8.30 -7.67 7.66
CA LYS A 37 9.42 -8.44 8.19
C LYS A 37 9.23 -8.82 9.67
N GLY A 38 8.26 -8.21 10.34
CA GLY A 38 7.98 -8.50 11.74
C GLY A 38 8.88 -7.81 12.73
N ASN A 39 9.58 -6.75 12.32
CA ASN A 39 10.48 -6.01 13.19
C ASN A 39 10.23 -4.49 13.18
N PRO A 40 8.95 -4.05 13.25
CA PRO A 40 8.67 -2.61 13.31
C PRO A 40 9.03 -2.05 14.67
N ASN A 41 9.34 -0.74 14.68
CA ASN A 41 9.42 0.03 15.91
C ASN A 41 8.45 1.20 15.82
N LYS A 42 8.36 2.03 16.85
CA LYS A 42 7.36 3.10 16.88
C LYS A 42 7.58 4.18 15.82
N TRP A 43 8.75 4.21 15.19
CA TRP A 43 9.08 5.18 14.15
C TRP A 43 8.96 4.60 12.74
N SER A 44 8.64 3.30 12.63
CA SER A 44 8.57 2.63 11.33
C SER A 44 7.38 3.11 10.53
N ASP A 45 7.62 3.36 9.23
CA ASP A 45 6.55 3.63 8.29
C ASP A 45 5.80 2.34 7.98
N ILE A 46 4.54 2.49 7.62
CA ILE A 46 3.71 1.36 7.17
C ILE A 46 3.75 1.38 5.64
N ASP A 47 4.72 0.65 5.07
CA ASP A 47 4.94 0.65 3.63
C ASP A 47 3.93 -0.25 2.93
N VAL A 48 3.17 0.31 2.01
CA VAL A 48 2.18 -0.45 1.24
C VAL A 48 2.31 -0.11 -0.24
N ALA A 49 2.51 -1.14 -1.07
CA ALA A 49 2.51 -0.98 -2.51
C ALA A 49 1.08 -1.11 -3.02
N LEU A 50 0.67 -0.19 -3.86
CA LEU A 50 -0.67 -0.17 -4.44
C LEU A 50 -0.54 -0.25 -5.95
N VAL A 51 -1.26 -1.18 -6.55
CA VAL A 51 -1.25 -1.37 -8.00
C VAL A 51 -2.60 -0.98 -8.57
N SER A 52 -2.61 -0.07 -9.52
CA SER A 52 -3.84 0.37 -10.17
C SER A 52 -3.58 0.92 -11.57
N LYS A 53 -4.47 0.58 -12.49
CA LYS A 53 -4.48 1.17 -13.83
C LYS A 53 -4.80 2.66 -13.79
N ASP A 54 -5.41 3.12 -12.70
CA ASP A 54 -5.80 4.52 -12.55
C ASP A 54 -4.65 5.41 -12.12
N PHE A 55 -3.50 4.84 -11.76
CA PHE A 55 -2.31 5.63 -11.49
C PHE A 55 -1.66 6.08 -12.78
N THR A 56 -1.08 7.29 -12.72
CA THR A 56 -0.48 7.92 -13.91
C THR A 56 0.91 7.38 -14.24
N GLY A 57 1.55 6.72 -13.28
CA GLY A 57 2.95 6.33 -13.37
C GLY A 57 3.89 7.38 -12.77
N SER A 58 3.37 8.56 -12.43
CA SER A 58 4.13 9.59 -11.73
C SER A 58 3.96 9.42 -10.24
N GLY A 59 4.99 9.00 -9.54
CA GLY A 59 4.93 8.78 -8.10
C GLY A 59 4.49 10.02 -7.33
N PHE A 60 4.91 11.20 -7.80
CA PHE A 60 4.54 12.46 -7.15
C PHE A 60 3.02 12.71 -7.20
N TYR A 61 2.44 12.65 -8.40
CA TYR A 61 1.01 12.87 -8.60
C TYR A 61 0.18 11.82 -7.91
N ASP A 62 0.58 10.57 -8.06
CA ASP A 62 -0.19 9.44 -7.55
C ASP A 62 -0.22 9.44 -6.02
N ARG A 63 0.91 9.72 -5.37
CA ARG A 63 0.94 9.84 -3.91
C ARG A 63 0.14 11.03 -3.41
N LYS A 64 0.18 12.14 -4.15
CA LYS A 64 -0.58 13.33 -3.78
C LYS A 64 -2.08 13.04 -3.72
N ARG A 65 -2.59 12.21 -4.60
CA ARG A 65 -4.00 11.79 -4.59
C ARG A 65 -4.34 10.98 -3.34
N LEU A 66 -3.37 10.26 -2.79
CA LEU A 66 -3.59 9.36 -1.66
C LEU A 66 -3.44 10.06 -0.30
N ASN A 67 -2.69 11.15 -0.25
CA ASN A 67 -2.37 11.83 1.02
C ASN A 67 -3.60 12.21 1.86
N PRO A 68 -4.69 12.77 1.29
CA PRO A 68 -5.85 13.12 2.12
C PRO A 68 -6.46 11.95 2.87
N TYR A 69 -6.36 10.75 2.31
CA TYR A 69 -6.95 9.55 2.91
C TYR A 69 -6.05 8.96 3.99
N LEU A 70 -4.74 8.87 3.73
CA LEU A 70 -3.83 8.31 4.72
C LEU A 70 -3.75 9.18 5.98
N ILE A 71 -3.80 10.50 5.82
CA ILE A 71 -3.74 11.43 6.95
C ILE A 71 -4.91 11.22 7.91
N LYS A 72 -6.08 10.87 7.38
CA LYS A 72 -7.27 10.62 8.21
C LYS A 72 -7.18 9.32 9.00
N ILE A 73 -6.37 8.39 8.56
CA ILE A 73 -6.26 7.06 9.18
C ILE A 73 -5.01 7.00 10.06
N ASP A 74 -3.83 7.16 9.45
CA ASP A 74 -2.55 7.09 10.16
C ASP A 74 -1.48 7.66 9.23
N SER A 75 -0.84 8.73 9.67
CA SER A 75 0.17 9.42 8.85
C SER A 75 1.43 8.58 8.60
N ARG A 76 1.59 7.47 9.32
CA ARG A 76 2.71 6.55 9.07
C ARG A 76 2.53 5.72 7.81
N ILE A 77 1.31 5.66 7.27
CA ILE A 77 1.06 4.93 6.01
C ILE A 77 1.85 5.61 4.91
N GLU A 78 2.73 4.85 4.26
CA GLU A 78 3.52 5.33 3.14
C GLU A 78 3.16 4.53 1.90
N PRO A 79 2.28 5.06 1.06
CA PRO A 79 1.88 4.35 -0.15
C PRO A 79 2.93 4.47 -1.24
N HIS A 80 3.13 3.38 -1.97
CA HIS A 80 4.01 3.31 -3.12
C HIS A 80 3.16 2.91 -4.33
N PRO A 81 2.66 3.89 -5.09
CA PRO A 81 1.76 3.60 -6.21
C PRO A 81 2.50 3.10 -7.43
N PHE A 82 1.91 2.09 -8.07
CA PHE A 82 2.44 1.50 -9.30
C PHE A 82 1.32 1.30 -10.30
N ASN A 83 1.60 1.59 -11.56
CA ASN A 83 0.78 1.12 -12.65
C ASN A 83 1.09 -0.37 -12.84
N PRO A 84 0.14 -1.22 -13.27
CA PRO A 84 0.40 -2.65 -13.44
C PRO A 84 1.57 -2.97 -14.36
N GLU A 85 1.80 -2.14 -15.37
CA GLU A 85 2.92 -2.33 -16.28
C GLU A 85 4.28 -2.20 -15.60
N ASP A 86 4.34 -1.38 -14.54
CA ASP A 86 5.57 -1.12 -13.82
C ASP A 86 5.79 -2.08 -12.65
N PHE A 87 4.75 -2.81 -12.26
CA PHE A 87 4.83 -3.69 -11.09
C PHE A 87 5.26 -5.10 -11.52
N THR A 88 6.52 -5.20 -11.97
CA THR A 88 7.11 -6.46 -12.42
C THR A 88 8.46 -6.66 -11.76
N ARG A 89 8.91 -7.92 -11.69
CA ARG A 89 10.19 -8.26 -11.05
C ARG A 89 11.41 -7.72 -11.80
N ASP A 90 11.23 -7.26 -13.03
CA ASP A 90 12.30 -6.57 -13.77
C ASP A 90 12.70 -5.26 -13.10
N ASN A 91 11.77 -4.66 -12.36
CA ASN A 91 12.05 -3.48 -11.57
C ASN A 91 12.68 -3.94 -10.25
N PRO A 92 13.94 -3.56 -9.96
CA PRO A 92 14.63 -4.01 -8.74
C PRO A 92 13.89 -3.66 -7.46
N PHE A 93 13.21 -2.52 -7.42
CA PHE A 93 12.43 -2.12 -6.26
C PHE A 93 11.23 -3.06 -6.05
N VAL A 94 10.53 -3.39 -7.13
CA VAL A 94 9.40 -4.31 -7.08
C VAL A 94 9.87 -5.70 -6.63
N ASP A 95 10.98 -6.16 -7.17
CA ASP A 95 11.55 -7.45 -6.75
C ASP A 95 11.85 -7.45 -5.26
N GLN A 96 12.39 -6.35 -4.74
CA GLN A 96 12.67 -6.17 -3.31
C GLN A 96 11.37 -6.22 -2.48
N ILE A 97 10.33 -5.53 -2.94
CA ILE A 97 9.01 -5.53 -2.29
C ILE A 97 8.48 -6.95 -2.17
N LEU A 98 8.57 -7.71 -3.24
CA LEU A 98 7.97 -9.05 -3.31
C LEU A 98 8.70 -10.12 -2.50
N LYS A 99 9.89 -9.83 -2.00
CA LYS A 99 10.63 -10.80 -1.18
C LYS A 99 9.98 -11.10 0.15
N ASP A 100 9.43 -10.07 0.82
CA ASP A 100 8.79 -10.20 2.13
C ASP A 100 7.35 -9.69 2.10
N ALA A 101 6.71 -9.82 0.95
CA ALA A 101 5.39 -9.25 0.71
C ALA A 101 4.28 -9.96 1.47
N ILE A 102 3.37 -9.17 2.04
CA ILE A 102 2.14 -9.68 2.61
C ILE A 102 0.99 -9.06 1.83
N GLU A 103 0.29 -9.86 1.06
CA GLU A 103 -0.84 -9.40 0.26
C GLU A 103 -1.99 -9.04 1.19
N ILE A 104 -2.57 -7.85 0.99
CA ILE A 104 -3.70 -7.39 1.80
C ILE A 104 -4.98 -7.65 1.03
N THR A 105 -5.88 -8.41 1.66
CA THR A 105 -7.21 -8.66 1.11
C THR A 105 -8.15 -7.55 1.58
N PHE A 106 -8.89 -6.96 0.67
CA PHE A 106 -9.80 -5.86 0.99
C PHE A 106 -10.96 -5.83 0.00
N ASP A 107 -12.03 -5.12 0.38
CA ASP A 107 -13.18 -4.96 -0.49
C ASP A 107 -13.03 -3.70 -1.33
N ASN A 108 -13.20 -3.85 -2.65
CA ASN A 108 -13.30 -2.71 -3.55
C ASN A 108 -14.76 -2.27 -3.60
N ASN A 109 -15.03 -1.08 -3.10
CA ASN A 109 -16.36 -0.49 -3.23
C ASN A 109 -16.53 0.02 -4.66
N LYS A 110 -17.50 -0.51 -5.34
CA LYS A 110 -17.77 -0.11 -6.72
C LYS A 110 -18.79 1.00 -6.76
#